data_db0c41134de3ad6404dc4fbc3a396b14
#
_entry.id   db0c41134de3ad6404dc4fbc3a396b14
#
_cell.length_a   1.000
_cell.length_b   1.000
_cell.length_c   1.000
_cell.angle_alpha   90.00
_cell.angle_beta   90.00
_cell.angle_gamma   90.00
#
_symmetry.space_group_name_H-M   'P 1'
#
loop_
_entity.id
_entity.type
_entity.pdbx_description
1 polymer ?
#
loop_
_entity_poly.entity_id
_entity_poly.type
_entity_poly.pdbx_seq_one_letter_code
_entity_poly.pdbx_strand_id
1 'polypeptide(L)'
;YVAGNDLTAYRTPKEKLKISAYGRYLRRLIREGQLEDRVHFLGKLTGEEMKERFLKSHLFLCCSSLENSPNSLGEAMLLGVPCISTEVGGIPSLFDGGRDGLWCRGHQLSEVAENDKYASDASGSKNNMRNYKTTKKEELENIVNSMANSIIEMWSSPEKMLEYSKNAREHARKTHNKEQNFAKLQEIYANIAGRKE
;
A
#
# COMPACT_ATOMS: atom_id res chain seq x y z
N TYR A 1 12.32 1.14 5.88
CA TYR A 1 12.95 1.25 4.57
C TYR A 1 11.90 1.61 3.53
N VAL A 2 12.21 2.55 2.63
CA VAL A 2 11.32 3.01 1.56
C VAL A 2 12.01 2.73 0.23
N ALA A 3 11.49 1.81 -0.56
CA ALA A 3 11.95 1.56 -1.93
C ALA A 3 11.24 2.49 -2.91
N GLY A 4 11.95 2.94 -3.95
CA GLY A 4 11.47 3.89 -4.93
C GLY A 4 12.26 5.20 -4.91
N ASN A 5 11.78 6.21 -5.65
CA ASN A 5 12.47 7.49 -5.70
C ASN A 5 12.46 8.19 -4.34
N ASP A 6 13.62 8.63 -3.89
CA ASP A 6 13.72 9.50 -2.73
C ASP A 6 13.20 10.89 -3.08
N LEU A 7 11.97 11.18 -2.65
CA LEU A 7 11.30 12.46 -2.89
C LEU A 7 11.82 13.57 -1.95
N THR A 8 12.66 13.22 -0.99
CA THR A 8 13.20 14.14 0.01
C THR A 8 14.62 14.57 -0.29
N ALA A 9 15.37 13.84 -1.12
CA ALA A 9 16.76 14.10 -1.41
C ALA A 9 16.98 15.30 -2.32
N TYR A 10 18.08 15.99 -2.09
CA TYR A 10 18.68 16.95 -3.01
C TYR A 10 20.21 16.93 -2.85
N ARG A 11 20.92 17.06 -3.96
CA ARG A 11 22.39 17.10 -3.98
C ARG A 11 22.94 18.53 -4.06
N THR A 12 22.14 19.45 -4.61
CA THR A 12 22.54 20.83 -4.83
C THR A 12 21.49 21.82 -4.31
N PRO A 13 21.86 23.07 -4.00
CA PRO A 13 20.90 24.11 -3.63
C PRO A 13 19.84 24.36 -4.71
N LYS A 14 20.18 24.18 -6.00
CA LYS A 14 19.23 24.31 -7.11
C LYS A 14 18.20 23.17 -7.12
N GLU A 15 18.61 21.97 -6.80
CA GLU A 15 17.69 20.82 -6.67
C GLU A 15 16.75 20.98 -5.47
N LYS A 16 17.24 21.57 -4.37
CA LYS A 16 16.41 21.90 -3.21
C LYS A 16 15.19 22.74 -3.58
N LEU A 17 15.33 23.67 -4.51
CA LEU A 17 14.24 24.51 -5.02
C LEU A 17 13.24 23.70 -5.87
N LYS A 18 13.65 22.56 -6.43
CA LYS A 18 12.82 21.69 -7.27
C LYS A 18 12.10 20.60 -6.47
N ILE A 19 12.39 20.44 -5.18
CA ILE A 19 11.67 19.47 -4.34
C ILE A 19 10.19 19.81 -4.35
N SER A 20 9.37 18.79 -4.65
CA SER A 20 7.91 18.91 -4.66
C SER A 20 7.36 19.36 -3.29
N ALA A 21 6.15 19.93 -3.27
CA ALA A 21 5.48 20.27 -2.02
C ALA A 21 5.35 19.04 -1.11
N TYR A 22 5.07 17.87 -1.68
CA TYR A 22 4.99 16.60 -0.98
C TYR A 22 6.35 16.17 -0.40
N GLY A 23 7.44 16.26 -1.16
CA GLY A 23 8.79 15.97 -0.65
C GLY A 23 9.19 16.88 0.51
N ARG A 24 8.86 18.18 0.43
CA ARG A 24 9.07 19.11 1.57
C ARG A 24 8.26 18.73 2.79
N TYR A 25 7.01 18.30 2.59
CA TYR A 25 6.13 17.83 3.66
C TYR A 25 6.72 16.58 4.35
N LEU A 26 7.14 15.57 3.59
CA LEU A 26 7.76 14.35 4.13
C LEU A 26 9.03 14.68 4.93
N ARG A 27 9.92 15.53 4.41
CA ARG A 27 11.11 15.97 5.15
C ARG A 27 10.78 16.65 6.47
N ARG A 28 9.72 17.46 6.48
CA ARG A 28 9.27 18.11 7.70
C ARG A 28 8.82 17.08 8.72
N LEU A 29 7.99 16.10 8.32
CA LEU A 29 7.51 15.04 9.21
C LEU A 29 8.65 14.21 9.78
N ILE A 30 9.62 13.80 8.96
CA ILE A 30 10.79 13.03 9.38
C ILE A 30 11.58 13.82 10.44
N ARG A 31 11.81 15.11 10.21
CA ARG A 31 12.54 15.97 11.15
C ARG A 31 11.75 16.24 12.43
N GLU A 32 10.46 16.58 12.34
CA GLU A 32 9.60 16.82 13.50
C GLU A 32 9.45 15.57 14.37
N GLY A 33 9.44 14.38 13.73
CA GLY A 33 9.42 13.08 14.40
C GLY A 33 10.79 12.58 14.87
N GLN A 34 11.88 13.30 14.60
CA GLN A 34 13.25 12.86 14.88
C GLN A 34 13.55 11.46 14.32
N LEU A 35 13.12 11.24 13.05
CA LEU A 35 13.16 9.93 12.38
C LEU A 35 14.28 9.81 11.33
N GLU A 36 15.24 10.76 11.29
CA GLU A 36 16.29 10.79 10.26
C GLU A 36 17.11 9.50 10.24
N ASP A 37 17.40 8.93 11.42
CA ASP A 37 18.16 7.69 11.58
C ASP A 37 17.28 6.43 11.51
N ARG A 38 15.98 6.58 11.29
CA ARG A 38 14.99 5.47 11.25
C ARG A 38 14.39 5.27 9.89
N VAL A 39 14.28 6.32 9.08
CA VAL A 39 13.69 6.27 7.74
C VAL A 39 14.78 6.25 6.69
N HIS A 40 14.88 5.16 5.93
CA HIS A 40 15.92 4.95 4.92
C HIS A 40 15.31 4.83 3.55
N PHE A 41 15.62 5.77 2.66
CA PHE A 41 15.22 5.72 1.25
C PHE A 41 16.29 4.93 0.46
N LEU A 42 15.86 3.84 -0.18
CA LEU A 42 16.75 2.92 -0.87
C LEU A 42 16.95 3.24 -2.36
N GLY A 43 16.17 4.18 -2.89
CA GLY A 43 16.14 4.43 -4.33
C GLY A 43 15.40 3.30 -5.07
N LYS A 44 15.59 3.26 -6.40
CA LYS A 44 15.07 2.19 -7.24
C LYS A 44 15.89 0.94 -7.03
N LEU A 45 15.22 -0.15 -6.70
CA LEU A 45 15.82 -1.48 -6.53
C LEU A 45 15.54 -2.35 -7.75
N THR A 46 16.48 -3.20 -8.09
CA THR A 46 16.27 -4.34 -9.00
C THR A 46 15.42 -5.41 -8.32
N GLY A 47 14.89 -6.38 -9.07
CA GLY A 47 14.10 -7.48 -8.49
C GLY A 47 14.89 -8.31 -7.48
N GLU A 48 16.19 -8.54 -7.70
CA GLU A 48 17.03 -9.29 -6.75
C GLU A 48 17.30 -8.48 -5.47
N GLU A 49 17.60 -7.20 -5.57
CA GLU A 49 17.77 -6.31 -4.43
C GLU A 49 16.47 -6.18 -3.62
N MET A 50 15.32 -6.12 -4.30
CA MET A 50 14.01 -6.10 -3.64
C MET A 50 13.76 -7.41 -2.88
N LYS A 51 14.02 -8.56 -3.49
CA LYS A 51 13.92 -9.87 -2.86
C LYS A 51 14.81 -9.96 -1.62
N GLU A 52 16.09 -9.56 -1.72
CA GLU A 52 16.99 -9.53 -0.55
C GLU A 52 16.46 -8.62 0.56
N ARG A 53 15.88 -7.48 0.19
CA ARG A 53 15.28 -6.55 1.16
C ARG A 53 14.09 -7.19 1.86
N PHE A 54 13.19 -7.83 1.12
CA PHE A 54 12.07 -8.56 1.70
C PHE A 54 12.52 -9.65 2.67
N LEU A 55 13.50 -10.46 2.31
CA LEU A 55 14.02 -11.53 3.16
C LEU A 55 14.67 -11.02 4.46
N LYS A 56 15.08 -9.76 4.50
CA LYS A 56 15.64 -9.08 5.68
C LYS A 56 14.60 -8.22 6.43
N SER A 57 13.35 -8.22 5.98
CA SER A 57 12.28 -7.40 6.55
C SER A 57 11.39 -8.24 7.47
N HIS A 58 10.94 -7.66 8.56
CA HIS A 58 10.01 -8.29 9.49
C HIS A 58 8.56 -8.08 9.08
N LEU A 59 8.29 -7.01 8.33
CA LEU A 59 6.95 -6.58 7.96
C LEU A 59 7.00 -5.78 6.66
N PHE A 60 6.00 -5.98 5.81
CA PHE A 60 5.75 -5.15 4.64
C PHE A 60 4.48 -4.32 4.81
N LEU A 61 4.58 -3.01 4.52
CA LEU A 61 3.46 -2.08 4.57
C LEU A 61 3.07 -1.65 3.17
N CYS A 62 1.84 -1.95 2.76
CA CYS A 62 1.23 -1.46 1.53
C CYS A 62 0.22 -0.37 1.86
N CYS A 63 0.67 0.90 1.87
CA CYS A 63 -0.10 2.06 2.33
C CYS A 63 -0.75 2.85 1.18
N SER A 64 -1.05 2.20 0.06
CA SER A 64 -1.62 2.86 -1.11
C SER A 64 -3.01 3.41 -0.81
N SER A 65 -3.30 4.61 -1.31
CA SER A 65 -4.65 5.19 -1.27
C SER A 65 -5.48 4.80 -2.49
N LEU A 66 -4.82 4.42 -3.57
CA LEU A 66 -5.41 3.88 -4.78
C LEU A 66 -4.45 2.84 -5.35
N GLU A 67 -4.96 1.64 -5.59
CA GLU A 67 -4.14 0.54 -6.11
C GLU A 67 -5.01 -0.40 -6.94
N ASN A 68 -4.45 -0.94 -8.00
CA ASN A 68 -5.14 -1.92 -8.81
C ASN A 68 -4.69 -3.35 -8.45
N SER A 69 -3.39 -3.60 -8.58
CA SER A 69 -2.78 -4.91 -8.28
C SER A 69 -1.31 -4.70 -7.91
N PRO A 70 -1.00 -4.47 -6.62
CA PRO A 70 0.37 -4.16 -6.19
C PRO A 70 1.25 -5.41 -6.25
N ASN A 71 2.10 -5.51 -7.26
CA ASN A 71 3.05 -6.62 -7.41
C ASN A 71 3.92 -6.80 -6.17
N SER A 72 4.34 -5.69 -5.54
CA SER A 72 5.17 -5.72 -4.33
C SER A 72 4.49 -6.42 -3.15
N LEU A 73 3.16 -6.35 -3.04
CA LEU A 73 2.41 -7.09 -2.02
C LEU A 73 2.46 -8.60 -2.29
N GLY A 74 2.18 -9.01 -3.53
CA GLY A 74 2.28 -10.41 -3.95
C GLY A 74 3.70 -10.98 -3.78
N GLU A 75 4.74 -10.20 -4.11
CA GLU A 75 6.14 -10.58 -3.94
C GLU A 75 6.50 -10.76 -2.45
N ALA A 76 6.08 -9.83 -1.58
CA ALA A 76 6.27 -9.94 -0.14
C ALA A 76 5.58 -11.20 0.42
N MET A 77 4.34 -11.45 0.03
CA MET A 77 3.59 -12.65 0.42
C MET A 77 4.27 -13.93 -0.04
N LEU A 78 4.73 -14.01 -1.30
CA LEU A 78 5.45 -15.17 -1.84
C LEU A 78 6.72 -15.49 -1.06
N LEU A 79 7.41 -14.47 -0.56
CA LEU A 79 8.61 -14.61 0.27
C LEU A 79 8.29 -14.86 1.74
N GLY A 80 7.02 -14.84 2.11
CA GLY A 80 6.57 -15.08 3.48
C GLY A 80 6.84 -13.89 4.41
N VAL A 81 6.88 -12.67 3.89
CA VAL A 81 6.94 -11.47 4.72
C VAL A 81 5.53 -11.15 5.21
N PRO A 82 5.31 -11.02 6.52
CA PRO A 82 4.02 -10.58 7.05
C PRO A 82 3.64 -9.22 6.48
N CYS A 83 2.36 -9.06 6.11
CA CYS A 83 1.90 -7.87 5.41
C CYS A 83 0.81 -7.13 6.19
N ILE A 84 0.85 -5.79 6.12
CA ILE A 84 -0.26 -4.92 6.48
C ILE A 84 -0.60 -4.09 5.25
N SER A 85 -1.86 -4.06 4.88
CA SER A 85 -2.31 -3.36 3.67
C SER A 85 -3.56 -2.54 3.91
N THR A 86 -3.70 -1.45 3.17
CA THR A 86 -4.98 -0.75 3.02
C THR A 86 -5.94 -1.58 2.18
N GLU A 87 -7.22 -1.53 2.50
CA GLU A 87 -8.29 -2.25 1.78
C GLU A 87 -8.81 -1.38 0.63
N VAL A 88 -8.00 -1.21 -0.44
CA VAL A 88 -8.35 -0.33 -1.57
C VAL A 88 -8.22 -1.03 -2.90
N GLY A 89 -9.07 -0.66 -3.86
CA GLY A 89 -9.03 -1.10 -5.25
C GLY A 89 -9.02 -2.62 -5.41
N GLY A 90 -8.03 -3.15 -6.12
CA GLY A 90 -7.88 -4.60 -6.36
C GLY A 90 -7.17 -5.40 -5.27
N ILE A 91 -6.70 -4.76 -4.20
CA ILE A 91 -5.97 -5.45 -3.12
C ILE A 91 -6.78 -6.59 -2.49
N PRO A 92 -8.10 -6.45 -2.22
CA PRO A 92 -8.90 -7.54 -1.64
C PRO A 92 -8.97 -8.82 -2.49
N SER A 93 -8.66 -8.75 -3.77
CA SER A 93 -8.56 -9.93 -4.64
C SER A 93 -7.25 -10.72 -4.47
N LEU A 94 -6.23 -10.12 -3.85
CA LEU A 94 -4.89 -10.68 -3.69
C LEU A 94 -4.55 -11.00 -2.23
N PHE A 95 -5.18 -10.33 -1.29
CA PHE A 95 -4.83 -10.33 0.12
C PHE A 95 -6.10 -10.40 0.97
N ASP A 96 -6.10 -11.31 1.94
CA ASP A 96 -7.19 -11.51 2.89
C ASP A 96 -6.73 -11.10 4.29
N GLY A 97 -7.13 -9.89 4.70
CA GLY A 97 -6.78 -9.39 6.03
C GLY A 97 -7.53 -10.16 7.12
N GLY A 98 -6.77 -10.59 8.13
CA GLY A 98 -7.20 -11.52 9.16
C GLY A 98 -6.73 -12.96 8.94
N ARG A 99 -6.36 -13.30 7.69
CA ARG A 99 -5.76 -14.58 7.34
C ARG A 99 -4.32 -14.46 6.84
N ASP A 100 -4.07 -13.57 5.89
CA ASP A 100 -2.76 -13.38 5.24
C ASP A 100 -1.94 -12.27 5.92
N GLY A 101 -2.54 -11.52 6.83
CA GLY A 101 -1.97 -10.37 7.52
C GLY A 101 -3.06 -9.49 8.11
N LEU A 102 -2.82 -8.20 8.23
CA LEU A 102 -3.80 -7.26 8.79
C LEU A 102 -4.22 -6.18 7.78
N TRP A 103 -5.51 -5.82 7.83
CA TRP A 103 -5.99 -4.61 7.18
C TRP A 103 -5.65 -3.37 8.01
N CYS A 104 -5.17 -2.36 7.32
CA CYS A 104 -5.25 -0.99 7.82
C CYS A 104 -6.61 -0.43 7.42
N ARG A 105 -7.57 -0.47 8.33
CA ARG A 105 -8.91 0.04 8.12
C ARG A 105 -8.99 1.49 8.60
N GLY A 106 -8.86 2.43 7.66
CA GLY A 106 -9.53 3.72 7.78
C GLY A 106 -10.83 3.62 6.99
N HIS A 107 -11.85 4.42 7.30
CA HIS A 107 -13.09 4.48 6.52
C HIS A 107 -12.75 4.45 5.02
N GLN A 108 -13.55 3.72 4.25
CA GLN A 108 -13.29 3.39 2.85
C GLN A 108 -12.83 4.63 2.07
N LEU A 109 -11.56 4.65 1.68
CA LEU A 109 -10.99 5.70 0.80
C LEU A 109 -11.77 5.81 -0.53
N SER A 110 -12.54 4.77 -0.89
CA SER A 110 -13.47 4.77 -2.02
C SER A 110 -14.63 5.75 -1.85
N GLU A 111 -15.17 5.93 -0.63
CA GLU A 111 -16.21 6.93 -0.37
C GLU A 111 -15.68 8.36 -0.45
N VAL A 112 -14.40 8.57 -0.10
CA VAL A 112 -13.76 9.89 -0.23
C VAL A 112 -13.55 10.24 -1.70
N ALA A 113 -13.18 9.28 -2.55
CA ALA A 113 -12.99 9.50 -3.98
C ALA A 113 -14.32 9.72 -4.73
N GLU A 114 -15.40 9.09 -4.29
CA GLU A 114 -16.74 9.34 -4.85
C GLU A 114 -17.30 10.69 -4.40
N ASN A 115 -17.10 11.09 -3.16
CA ASN A 115 -17.48 12.41 -2.65
C ASN A 115 -16.67 13.54 -3.30
N ASP A 116 -15.44 13.31 -3.76
CA ASP A 116 -14.65 14.30 -4.55
C ASP A 116 -15.31 14.60 -5.91
N LYS A 117 -16.06 13.66 -6.51
CA LYS A 117 -16.83 13.92 -7.75
C LYS A 117 -18.05 14.80 -7.52
N TYR A 118 -18.65 14.75 -6.34
CA TYR A 118 -19.80 15.59 -5.98
C TYR A 118 -19.40 16.97 -5.43
N ALA A 119 -18.15 17.13 -4.99
CA ALA A 119 -17.66 18.42 -4.51
C ALA A 119 -17.43 19.44 -5.64
N SER A 120 -17.37 19.01 -6.89
CA SER A 120 -17.20 19.90 -8.05
C SER A 120 -18.50 20.60 -8.47
N ASP A 121 -19.67 20.12 -8.06
CA ASP A 121 -20.98 20.65 -8.49
C ASP A 121 -21.70 21.49 -7.41
N ALA A 122 -21.14 21.60 -6.21
CA ALA A 122 -21.74 22.37 -5.14
C ALA A 122 -21.25 23.81 -5.17
N SER A 123 -22.12 24.71 -5.55
CA SER A 123 -21.98 26.17 -5.49
C SER A 123 -21.32 26.63 -4.17
N GLY A 124 -20.11 27.09 -4.30
CA GLY A 124 -19.15 27.64 -3.39
C GLY A 124 -19.58 28.31 -2.09
N SER A 125 -19.98 27.57 -1.09
CA SER A 125 -19.98 28.07 0.28
C SER A 125 -18.64 27.78 0.95
N LYS A 126 -17.95 28.83 1.43
CA LYS A 126 -16.66 28.70 2.18
C LYS A 126 -16.77 27.76 3.38
N ASN A 127 -17.95 27.54 3.93
CA ASN A 127 -18.21 26.63 5.05
C ASN A 127 -18.13 25.16 4.62
N ASN A 128 -18.60 24.80 3.42
CA ASN A 128 -18.52 23.42 2.92
C ASN A 128 -17.07 22.99 2.68
N MET A 129 -16.24 23.89 2.15
CA MET A 129 -14.82 23.60 1.90
C MET A 129 -13.99 23.47 3.21
N ARG A 130 -14.40 24.17 4.26
CA ARG A 130 -13.74 24.08 5.58
C ARG A 130 -14.09 22.74 6.27
N ASN A 131 -15.36 22.33 6.23
CA ASN A 131 -15.82 21.06 6.77
C ASN A 131 -15.19 19.89 6.02
N TYR A 132 -15.15 19.92 4.68
CA TYR A 132 -14.48 18.94 3.84
C TYR A 132 -13.00 18.76 4.20
N LYS A 133 -12.24 19.84 4.37
CA LYS A 133 -10.83 19.77 4.76
C LYS A 133 -10.62 19.18 6.15
N THR A 134 -11.53 19.43 7.08
CA THR A 134 -11.48 18.90 8.44
C THR A 134 -11.75 17.41 8.44
N THR A 135 -12.82 16.95 7.79
CA THR A 135 -13.18 15.54 7.64
C THR A 135 -12.05 14.74 6.99
N LYS A 136 -11.48 15.24 5.88
CA LYS A 136 -10.36 14.57 5.21
C LYS A 136 -9.11 14.45 6.09
N LYS A 137 -8.86 15.40 6.97
CA LYS A 137 -7.74 15.34 7.93
C LYS A 137 -7.99 14.27 8.98
N GLU A 138 -9.19 14.22 9.55
CA GLU A 138 -9.58 13.21 10.54
C GLU A 138 -9.54 11.80 9.97
N GLU A 139 -9.97 11.60 8.74
CA GLU A 139 -9.89 10.31 8.04
C GLU A 139 -8.44 9.86 7.83
N LEU A 140 -7.55 10.76 7.44
CA LEU A 140 -6.12 10.45 7.31
C LEU A 140 -5.48 10.10 8.66
N GLU A 141 -5.84 10.80 9.73
CA GLU A 141 -5.39 10.49 11.10
C GLU A 141 -5.90 9.11 11.53
N ASN A 142 -7.13 8.75 11.21
CA ASN A 142 -7.69 7.43 11.50
C ASN A 142 -6.95 6.31 10.75
N ILE A 143 -6.60 6.52 9.48
CA ILE A 143 -5.79 5.56 8.71
C ILE A 143 -4.41 5.37 9.33
N VAL A 144 -3.74 6.47 9.69
CA VAL A 144 -2.41 6.43 10.32
C VAL A 144 -2.48 5.68 11.67
N ASN A 145 -3.49 5.99 12.49
CA ASN A 145 -3.69 5.31 13.77
C ASN A 145 -4.03 3.83 13.60
N SER A 146 -4.88 3.49 12.64
CA SER A 146 -5.19 2.09 12.31
C SER A 146 -3.94 1.32 11.88
N MET A 147 -3.09 1.93 11.04
CA MET A 147 -1.84 1.32 10.62
C MET A 147 -0.87 1.12 11.79
N ALA A 148 -0.72 2.13 12.65
CA ALA A 148 0.12 2.04 13.84
C ALA A 148 -0.36 0.91 14.77
N ASN A 149 -1.67 0.81 15.00
CA ASN A 149 -2.26 -0.24 15.82
C ASN A 149 -2.04 -1.63 15.21
N SER A 150 -2.20 -1.78 13.88
CA SER A 150 -1.93 -3.04 13.18
C SER A 150 -0.45 -3.45 13.28
N ILE A 151 0.48 -2.49 13.21
CA ILE A 151 1.91 -2.76 13.42
C ILE A 151 2.16 -3.24 14.84
N ILE A 152 1.60 -2.57 15.85
CA ILE A 152 1.74 -2.93 17.26
C ILE A 152 1.15 -4.32 17.52
N GLU A 153 -0.06 -4.59 17.01
CA GLU A 153 -0.72 -5.90 17.13
C GLU A 153 0.17 -7.01 16.55
N MET A 154 0.63 -6.82 15.32
CA MET A 154 1.48 -7.80 14.63
C MET A 154 2.79 -8.04 15.39
N TRP A 155 3.43 -6.97 15.85
CA TRP A 155 4.70 -7.03 16.57
C TRP A 155 4.58 -7.68 17.96
N SER A 156 3.42 -7.54 18.59
CA SER A 156 3.15 -8.04 19.93
C SER A 156 2.83 -9.55 19.97
N SER A 157 2.66 -10.21 18.82
CA SER A 157 2.34 -11.63 18.74
C SER A 157 3.18 -12.34 17.66
N PRO A 158 4.38 -12.80 18.00
CA PRO A 158 5.25 -13.54 17.07
C PRO A 158 4.60 -14.78 16.47
N GLU A 159 3.72 -15.45 17.22
CA GLU A 159 2.99 -16.63 16.73
C GLU A 159 2.03 -16.27 15.61
N LYS A 160 1.22 -15.21 15.80
CA LYS A 160 0.34 -14.68 14.75
C LYS A 160 1.12 -14.19 13.53
N MET A 161 2.24 -13.54 13.76
CA MET A 161 3.12 -13.07 12.70
C MET A 161 3.63 -14.22 11.83
N LEU A 162 4.00 -15.36 12.45
CA LEU A 162 4.40 -16.56 11.75
C LEU A 162 3.23 -17.24 11.03
N GLU A 163 2.05 -17.23 11.62
CA GLU A 163 0.82 -17.74 11.01
C GLU A 163 0.47 -16.94 9.75
N TYR A 164 0.42 -15.62 9.83
CA TYR A 164 0.19 -14.72 8.69
C TYR A 164 1.23 -14.94 7.58
N SER A 165 2.51 -15.07 7.94
CA SER A 165 3.58 -15.37 6.98
C SER A 165 3.31 -16.65 6.18
N LYS A 166 2.91 -17.73 6.86
CA LYS A 166 2.60 -19.02 6.22
C LYS A 166 1.37 -18.93 5.32
N ASN A 167 0.30 -18.34 5.84
CA ASN A 167 -0.98 -18.20 5.13
C ASN A 167 -0.83 -17.32 3.88
N ALA A 168 -0.17 -16.17 4.01
CA ALA A 168 0.13 -15.26 2.91
C ALA A 168 0.92 -15.97 1.80
N ARG A 169 1.96 -16.70 2.18
CA ARG A 169 2.79 -17.45 1.22
C ARG A 169 2.01 -18.55 0.50
N GLU A 170 1.16 -19.28 1.22
CA GLU A 170 0.32 -20.30 0.62
C GLU A 170 -0.70 -19.69 -0.35
N HIS A 171 -1.35 -18.60 0.04
CA HIS A 171 -2.29 -17.86 -0.78
C HIS A 171 -1.61 -17.31 -2.05
N ALA A 172 -0.49 -16.63 -1.90
CA ALA A 172 0.24 -16.06 -3.03
C ALA A 172 0.75 -17.13 -4.00
N ARG A 173 1.16 -18.30 -3.54
CA ARG A 173 1.53 -19.43 -4.42
C ARG A 173 0.37 -19.92 -5.28
N LYS A 174 -0.86 -19.80 -4.82
CA LYS A 174 -2.06 -20.16 -5.59
C LYS A 174 -2.42 -19.06 -6.59
N THR A 175 -2.43 -17.81 -6.13
CA THR A 175 -2.85 -16.67 -6.96
C THR A 175 -1.81 -16.26 -8.01
N HIS A 176 -0.52 -16.45 -7.73
CA HIS A 176 0.59 -16.13 -8.64
C HIS A 176 1.18 -17.35 -9.35
N ASN A 177 0.40 -18.44 -9.43
CA ASN A 177 0.82 -19.64 -10.17
C ASN A 177 0.72 -19.41 -11.67
N LYS A 178 1.87 -19.31 -12.34
CA LYS A 178 1.97 -19.01 -13.78
C LYS A 178 1.27 -20.08 -14.63
N GLU A 179 1.46 -21.35 -14.32
CA GLU A 179 0.92 -22.46 -15.08
C GLU A 179 -0.60 -22.53 -14.97
N GLN A 180 -1.12 -22.38 -13.76
CA GLN A 180 -2.58 -22.38 -13.52
C GLN A 180 -3.24 -21.15 -14.14
N ASN A 181 -2.64 -19.99 -14.02
CA ASN A 181 -3.15 -18.75 -14.60
C ASN A 181 -3.15 -18.82 -16.13
N PHE A 182 -2.11 -19.40 -16.73
CA PHE A 182 -2.03 -19.60 -18.18
C PHE A 182 -3.10 -20.61 -18.67
N ALA A 183 -3.26 -21.75 -17.98
CA ALA A 183 -4.30 -22.73 -18.32
C ALA A 183 -5.71 -22.12 -18.24
N LYS A 184 -6.00 -21.35 -17.20
CA LYS A 184 -7.27 -20.63 -17.06
C LYS A 184 -7.50 -19.61 -18.19
N LEU A 185 -6.44 -18.90 -18.60
CA LEU A 185 -6.51 -17.96 -19.71
C LEU A 185 -6.83 -18.69 -21.03
N GLN A 186 -6.18 -19.83 -21.28
CA GLN A 186 -6.47 -20.66 -22.47
C GLN A 186 -7.91 -21.15 -22.49
N GLU A 187 -8.45 -21.59 -21.35
CA GLU A 187 -9.85 -21.99 -21.22
C GLU A 187 -10.80 -20.83 -21.56
N ILE A 188 -10.53 -19.62 -21.05
CA ILE A 188 -11.34 -18.42 -21.36
C ILE A 188 -11.32 -18.14 -22.86
N TYR A 189 -10.17 -18.20 -23.51
CA TYR A 189 -10.07 -17.98 -24.96
C TYR A 189 -10.80 -19.06 -25.76
N ALA A 190 -10.71 -20.34 -25.38
CA ALA A 190 -11.44 -21.42 -26.01
C ALA A 190 -12.95 -21.22 -25.91
N ASN A 191 -13.44 -20.82 -24.74
CA ASN A 191 -14.85 -20.52 -24.51
C ASN A 191 -15.36 -19.33 -25.33
N ILE A 192 -14.54 -18.29 -25.53
CA ILE A 192 -14.88 -17.15 -26.37
C ILE A 192 -14.90 -17.56 -27.85
N ALA A 193 -13.90 -18.34 -28.29
CA ALA A 193 -13.82 -18.82 -29.67
C ALA A 193 -14.92 -19.79 -30.05
N GLY A 194 -15.40 -20.65 -29.10
CA GLY A 194 -16.50 -21.57 -29.28
C GLY A 194 -17.89 -20.93 -29.29
N ARG A 195 -18.01 -19.65 -28.91
CA ARG A 195 -19.31 -18.91 -28.93
C ARG A 195 -19.56 -18.16 -30.24
N LYS A 196 -18.87 -18.51 -31.32
CA LYS A 196 -19.22 -18.01 -32.65
C LYS A 196 -20.33 -18.89 -33.23
N GLU A 197 -21.59 -18.57 -32.87
CA GLU A 197 -22.81 -18.73 -33.69
C GLU A 197 -23.83 -17.71 -33.23
#